data_d3e0582c9b7817ab6c00695eb20dd33d
#
_entry.id   d3e0582c9b7817ab6c00695eb20dd33d
#
_cell.length_a   1.000
_cell.length_b   1.000
_cell.length_c   1.000
_cell.angle_alpha   90.00
_cell.angle_beta   90.00
_cell.angle_gamma   90.00
#
_symmetry.space_group_name_H-M   'P 1'
#
loop_
_entity.id
_entity.type
_entity.pdbx_description
1 polymer ?
#
loop_
_entity_poly.entity_id
_entity_poly.type
_entity_poly.pdbx_seq_one_letter_code
_entity_poly.pdbx_strand_id
1 'polypeptide(L)'
;MRKIVFVTCLLISSIGFGQIKWITMNKALEEQKKEPKKILVHFFAQWCGLCKRMENQTYQNQEIIKYVNDNFYAVKFDAEGGEKVEFNGRTFTNPTYDPNREIKYGGNGSRNQFADVLGVRSYPTMVFFDEKANLITSFPGYRKPKELEPYLAVIATDEYQKIRTQEDWEKYIKNFNHQVKE
;
A
#
# COMPACT_ATOMS: atom_id res chain seq x y z
N MET A 1 58.24 27.32 -0.20
CA MET A 1 57.08 27.25 -1.11
C MET A 1 56.22 26.07 -0.71
N ARG A 2 55.10 26.32 -0.02
CA ARG A 2 54.21 25.28 0.57
C ARG A 2 53.11 25.00 -0.43
N LYS A 3 53.11 23.80 -1.03
CA LYS A 3 52.05 23.37 -1.98
C LYS A 3 50.82 22.96 -1.18
N ILE A 4 49.75 23.72 -1.31
CA ILE A 4 48.42 23.40 -0.74
C ILE A 4 47.75 22.44 -1.74
N VAL A 5 47.58 21.19 -1.33
CA VAL A 5 46.81 20.19 -2.08
C VAL A 5 45.34 20.32 -1.69
N PHE A 6 44.51 20.85 -2.57
CA PHE A 6 43.06 20.84 -2.41
C PHE A 6 42.54 19.43 -2.69
N VAL A 7 42.14 18.70 -1.63
CA VAL A 7 41.42 17.45 -1.76
C VAL A 7 39.93 17.78 -1.97
N THR A 8 39.51 17.73 -3.23
CA THR A 8 38.09 17.88 -3.57
C THR A 8 37.37 16.59 -3.20
N CYS A 9 36.65 16.61 -2.07
CA CYS A 9 35.81 15.50 -1.65
C CYS A 9 34.57 15.45 -2.56
N LEU A 10 34.55 14.55 -3.55
CA LEU A 10 33.36 14.27 -4.35
C LEU A 10 32.34 13.55 -3.45
N LEU A 11 31.30 14.26 -3.04
CA LEU A 11 30.12 13.68 -2.43
C LEU A 11 29.35 12.89 -3.52
N ILE A 12 29.63 11.62 -3.62
CA ILE A 12 28.83 10.68 -4.42
C ILE A 12 27.50 10.52 -3.68
N SER A 13 26.49 11.28 -4.08
CA SER A 13 25.11 11.05 -3.68
C SER A 13 24.70 9.69 -4.24
N SER A 14 24.75 8.64 -3.42
CA SER A 14 24.17 7.36 -3.74
C SER A 14 22.66 7.58 -3.94
N ILE A 15 22.19 7.54 -5.18
CA ILE A 15 20.76 7.42 -5.50
C ILE A 15 20.37 6.02 -5.03
N GLY A 16 20.05 5.89 -3.75
CA GLY A 16 19.49 4.67 -3.20
C GLY A 16 18.14 4.45 -3.88
N PHE A 17 18.00 3.35 -4.62
CA PHE A 17 16.70 2.91 -5.08
C PHE A 17 15.80 2.73 -3.86
N GLY A 18 14.87 3.65 -3.68
CA GLY A 18 13.95 3.63 -2.55
C GLY A 18 13.07 2.39 -2.60
N GLN A 19 12.55 1.99 -1.45
CA GLN A 19 11.49 0.98 -1.32
C GLN A 19 10.25 1.66 -0.73
N ILE A 20 9.07 1.04 -0.90
CA ILE A 20 7.88 1.48 -0.17
C ILE A 20 8.14 1.28 1.32
N LYS A 21 7.89 2.31 2.11
CA LYS A 21 8.06 2.32 3.57
C LYS A 21 6.87 1.65 4.23
N TRP A 22 6.83 0.32 4.15
CA TRP A 22 5.78 -0.47 4.78
C TRP A 22 5.82 -0.39 6.30
N ILE A 23 4.67 -0.11 6.91
CA ILE A 23 4.49 -0.08 8.37
C ILE A 23 3.29 -0.94 8.77
N THR A 24 3.10 -1.19 10.07
CA THR A 24 1.90 -1.87 10.58
C THR A 24 0.70 -0.93 10.58
N MET A 25 -0.53 -1.51 10.63
CA MET A 25 -1.75 -0.70 10.68
C MET A 25 -1.80 0.20 11.92
N ASN A 26 -1.43 -0.33 13.08
CA ASN A 26 -1.39 0.47 14.32
C ASN A 26 -0.39 1.63 14.22
N LYS A 27 0.77 1.40 13.57
CA LYS A 27 1.75 2.46 13.35
C LYS A 27 1.25 3.53 12.39
N ALA A 28 0.55 3.14 11.32
CA ALA A 28 -0.06 4.09 10.40
C ALA A 28 -1.10 4.98 11.11
N LEU A 29 -1.95 4.40 11.94
CA LEU A 29 -2.93 5.14 12.75
C LEU A 29 -2.27 6.06 13.79
N GLU A 30 -1.14 5.65 14.36
CA GLU A 30 -0.35 6.51 15.28
C GLU A 30 0.26 7.70 14.55
N GLU A 31 0.92 7.46 13.39
CA GLU A 31 1.52 8.53 12.60
C GLU A 31 0.47 9.50 12.05
N GLN A 32 -0.69 8.99 11.63
CA GLN A 32 -1.79 9.81 11.13
C GLN A 32 -2.32 10.83 12.16
N LYS A 33 -2.22 10.53 13.47
CA LYS A 33 -2.58 11.49 14.54
C LYS A 33 -1.61 12.65 14.64
N LYS A 34 -0.34 12.46 14.21
CA LYS A 34 0.71 13.48 14.25
C LYS A 34 0.73 14.30 12.95
N GLU A 35 0.66 13.61 11.83
CA GLU A 35 0.65 14.16 10.49
C GLU A 35 -0.48 13.50 9.70
N PRO A 36 -1.62 14.20 9.47
CA PRO A 36 -2.73 13.65 8.71
C PRO A 36 -2.33 13.33 7.27
N LYS A 37 -2.35 12.04 6.93
CA LYS A 37 -2.09 11.50 5.60
C LYS A 37 -2.96 10.28 5.37
N LYS A 38 -3.38 10.03 4.14
CA LYS A 38 -4.16 8.85 3.75
C LYS A 38 -3.41 7.56 4.04
N ILE A 39 -4.14 6.46 4.30
CA ILE A 39 -3.54 5.15 4.51
C ILE A 39 -3.89 4.26 3.32
N LEU A 40 -2.87 3.60 2.76
CA LEU A 40 -2.99 2.51 1.79
C LEU A 40 -2.68 1.20 2.49
N VAL A 41 -3.63 0.27 2.55
CA VAL A 41 -3.41 -1.08 3.06
C VAL A 41 -3.40 -2.09 1.92
N HIS A 42 -2.26 -2.74 1.71
CA HIS A 42 -2.13 -3.89 0.82
C HIS A 42 -2.40 -5.17 1.59
N PHE A 43 -3.59 -5.74 1.41
CA PHE A 43 -3.94 -7.04 1.94
C PHE A 43 -3.40 -8.17 1.07
N PHE A 44 -2.68 -9.09 1.69
CA PHE A 44 -2.11 -10.27 1.03
C PHE A 44 -2.30 -11.52 1.88
N ALA A 45 -1.98 -12.68 1.32
CA ALA A 45 -1.77 -13.93 2.05
C ALA A 45 -0.45 -14.56 1.58
N GLN A 46 0.20 -15.33 2.45
CA GLN A 46 1.54 -15.89 2.18
C GLN A 46 1.57 -16.85 0.98
N TRP A 47 0.47 -17.55 0.71
CA TRP A 47 0.31 -18.46 -0.43
C TRP A 47 -0.04 -17.74 -1.75
N CYS A 48 -0.37 -16.43 -1.70
CA CYS A 48 -0.90 -15.69 -2.84
C CYS A 48 0.18 -15.36 -3.89
N GLY A 49 0.19 -16.09 -5.00
CA GLY A 49 1.13 -15.86 -6.11
C GLY A 49 1.00 -14.50 -6.79
N LEU A 50 -0.24 -13.99 -6.94
CA LEU A 50 -0.47 -12.65 -7.51
C LEU A 50 0.02 -11.53 -6.57
N CYS A 51 -0.06 -11.73 -5.24
CA CYS A 51 0.50 -10.79 -4.27
C CYS A 51 2.02 -10.71 -4.42
N LYS A 52 2.70 -11.85 -4.48
CA LYS A 52 4.16 -11.90 -4.71
C LYS A 52 4.55 -11.25 -6.04
N ARG A 53 3.73 -11.46 -7.09
CA ARG A 53 3.95 -10.77 -8.38
C ARG A 53 3.82 -9.25 -8.24
N MET A 54 2.82 -8.76 -7.52
CA MET A 54 2.63 -7.33 -7.29
C MET A 54 3.79 -6.73 -6.48
N GLU A 55 4.28 -7.45 -5.48
CA GLU A 55 5.44 -7.06 -4.69
C GLU A 55 6.72 -6.97 -5.53
N ASN A 56 6.94 -7.93 -6.42
CA ASN A 56 8.17 -8.04 -7.20
C ASN A 56 8.16 -7.20 -8.49
N GLN A 57 7.02 -6.76 -8.96
CA GLN A 57 6.89 -5.99 -10.20
C GLN A 57 6.35 -4.59 -9.94
N THR A 58 5.14 -4.49 -9.38
CA THR A 58 4.44 -3.21 -9.24
C THR A 58 5.08 -2.34 -8.17
N TYR A 59 5.36 -2.90 -7.01
CA TYR A 59 5.95 -2.17 -5.88
C TYR A 59 7.49 -2.05 -5.96
N GLN A 60 8.11 -2.47 -7.06
CA GLN A 60 9.52 -2.18 -7.39
C GLN A 60 9.67 -1.05 -8.42
N ASN A 61 8.58 -0.59 -9.01
CA ASN A 61 8.61 0.53 -9.93
C ASN A 61 8.86 1.83 -9.16
N GLN A 62 9.86 2.63 -9.60
CA GLN A 62 10.36 3.79 -8.85
C GLN A 62 9.32 4.91 -8.75
N GLU A 63 8.51 5.11 -9.78
CA GLU A 63 7.43 6.09 -9.78
C GLU A 63 6.33 5.70 -8.79
N ILE A 64 5.97 4.41 -8.74
CA ILE A 64 5.01 3.88 -7.75
C ILE A 64 5.56 4.01 -6.33
N ILE A 65 6.82 3.63 -6.09
CA ILE A 65 7.47 3.76 -4.78
C ILE A 65 7.42 5.21 -4.31
N LYS A 66 7.86 6.13 -5.17
CA LYS A 66 7.84 7.56 -4.85
C LYS A 66 6.42 8.03 -4.55
N TYR A 67 5.46 7.71 -5.42
CA TYR A 67 4.08 8.14 -5.29
C TYR A 67 3.44 7.66 -3.98
N VAL A 68 3.64 6.38 -3.65
CA VAL A 68 3.10 5.79 -2.42
C VAL A 68 3.73 6.43 -1.18
N ASN A 69 5.06 6.57 -1.14
CA ASN A 69 5.75 7.15 0.01
C ASN A 69 5.40 8.61 0.25
N ASP A 70 5.18 9.38 -0.82
CA ASP A 70 4.85 10.81 -0.72
C ASP A 70 3.41 11.02 -0.22
N ASN A 71 2.46 10.17 -0.64
CA ASN A 71 1.04 10.44 -0.46
C ASN A 71 0.34 9.57 0.58
N PHE A 72 0.95 8.44 1.00
CA PHE A 72 0.29 7.47 1.88
C PHE A 72 1.18 7.00 3.02
N TYR A 73 0.57 6.65 4.14
CA TYR A 73 1.12 5.65 5.05
C TYR A 73 0.82 4.28 4.47
N ALA A 74 1.87 3.59 4.02
CA ALA A 74 1.73 2.29 3.36
C ALA A 74 1.76 1.15 4.37
N VAL A 75 0.71 0.35 4.40
CA VAL A 75 0.55 -0.81 5.28
C VAL A 75 0.54 -2.08 4.44
N LYS A 76 1.38 -3.06 4.81
CA LYS A 76 1.35 -4.40 4.24
C LYS A 76 0.78 -5.35 5.28
N PHE A 77 -0.42 -5.90 5.02
CA PHE A 77 -1.20 -6.65 6.00
C PHE A 77 -1.46 -8.09 5.55
N ASP A 78 -0.94 -9.06 6.30
CA ASP A 78 -1.27 -10.47 6.09
C ASP A 78 -2.70 -10.75 6.60
N ALA A 79 -3.63 -10.92 5.67
CA ALA A 79 -5.04 -11.13 5.97
C ALA A 79 -5.32 -12.47 6.71
N GLU A 80 -4.35 -13.39 6.70
CA GLU A 80 -4.40 -14.65 7.44
C GLU A 80 -3.40 -14.69 8.60
N GLY A 81 -2.69 -13.57 8.83
CA GLY A 81 -1.69 -13.40 9.87
C GLY A 81 -2.28 -13.15 11.25
N GLY A 82 -1.39 -13.16 12.26
CA GLY A 82 -1.77 -12.95 13.67
C GLY A 82 -1.67 -11.49 14.14
N GLU A 83 -1.51 -10.50 13.23
CA GLU A 83 -1.38 -9.10 13.63
C GLU A 83 -2.63 -8.63 14.38
N LYS A 84 -2.42 -7.98 15.53
CA LYS A 84 -3.46 -7.32 16.32
C LYS A 84 -3.62 -5.88 15.84
N VAL A 85 -4.85 -5.47 15.53
CA VAL A 85 -5.19 -4.10 15.09
C VAL A 85 -6.14 -3.44 16.07
N GLU A 86 -5.77 -2.26 16.54
CA GLU A 86 -6.64 -1.39 17.33
C GLU A 86 -7.25 -0.33 16.39
N PHE A 87 -8.53 -0.45 16.07
CA PHE A 87 -9.16 0.42 15.09
C PHE A 87 -10.56 0.82 15.56
N ASN A 88 -10.87 2.13 15.58
CA ASN A 88 -12.14 2.71 16.00
C ASN A 88 -12.61 2.19 17.39
N GLY A 89 -11.68 2.13 18.36
CA GLY A 89 -11.97 1.68 19.72
C GLY A 89 -12.24 0.17 19.86
N ARG A 90 -11.99 -0.61 18.83
CA ARG A 90 -12.14 -2.07 18.82
C ARG A 90 -10.80 -2.75 18.53
N THR A 91 -10.62 -3.91 19.12
CA THR A 91 -9.49 -4.79 18.87
C THR A 91 -9.88 -5.86 17.87
N PHE A 92 -9.11 -6.00 16.81
CA PHE A 92 -9.24 -7.05 15.80
C PHE A 92 -8.04 -7.98 15.88
N THR A 93 -8.28 -9.28 15.85
CA THR A 93 -7.27 -10.34 15.91
C THR A 93 -7.59 -11.41 14.89
N ASN A 94 -6.76 -12.44 14.84
CA ASN A 94 -7.07 -13.68 14.14
C ASN A 94 -7.12 -14.82 15.18
N PRO A 95 -8.31 -15.17 15.70
CA PRO A 95 -8.44 -16.17 16.76
C PRO A 95 -8.00 -17.60 16.34
N THR A 96 -7.96 -17.85 15.02
CA THR A 96 -7.56 -19.15 14.45
C THR A 96 -6.13 -19.15 13.94
N TYR A 97 -5.33 -18.09 14.24
CA TYR A 97 -3.96 -18.01 13.81
C TYR A 97 -3.09 -19.01 14.56
N ASP A 98 -2.40 -19.85 13.79
CA ASP A 98 -1.33 -20.73 14.29
C ASP A 98 -0.01 -20.36 13.59
N PRO A 99 1.03 -19.91 14.30
CA PRO A 99 2.32 -19.57 13.70
C PRO A 99 3.03 -20.77 13.07
N ASN A 100 2.68 -22.00 13.50
CA ASN A 100 3.24 -23.24 12.98
C ASN A 100 2.41 -23.85 11.84
N ARG A 101 1.34 -23.17 11.42
CA ARG A 101 0.47 -23.69 10.35
C ARG A 101 1.22 -23.89 9.05
N GLU A 102 0.89 -24.96 8.36
CA GLU A 102 1.35 -25.17 7.00
C GLU A 102 0.73 -24.13 6.05
N ILE A 103 1.56 -23.50 5.21
CA ILE A 103 1.09 -22.55 4.21
C ILE A 103 0.61 -23.32 2.99
N LYS A 104 -0.71 -23.39 2.79
CA LYS A 104 -1.35 -24.07 1.66
C LYS A 104 -1.94 -23.07 0.67
N TYR A 105 -1.92 -23.46 -0.60
CA TYR A 105 -2.62 -22.70 -1.63
C TYR A 105 -4.13 -22.66 -1.32
N GLY A 106 -4.74 -21.45 -1.42
CA GLY A 106 -6.12 -21.24 -1.05
C GLY A 106 -6.36 -20.99 0.44
N GLY A 107 -5.27 -21.01 1.25
CA GLY A 107 -5.33 -20.82 2.70
C GLY A 107 -5.88 -22.04 3.46
N ASN A 108 -6.01 -21.90 4.76
CA ASN A 108 -6.54 -22.91 5.66
C ASN A 108 -7.78 -22.45 6.43
N GLY A 109 -8.46 -21.42 5.93
CA GLY A 109 -9.63 -20.83 6.58
C GLY A 109 -9.32 -19.84 7.71
N SER A 110 -8.03 -19.68 8.09
CA SER A 110 -7.62 -18.66 9.05
C SER A 110 -7.78 -17.27 8.44
N ARG A 111 -8.44 -16.35 9.14
CA ARG A 111 -8.63 -14.99 8.66
C ARG A 111 -8.60 -14.00 9.81
N ASN A 112 -7.93 -12.89 9.60
CA ASN A 112 -7.91 -11.79 10.53
C ASN A 112 -9.23 -11.00 10.47
N GLN A 113 -9.83 -10.76 11.63
CA GLN A 113 -11.09 -10.03 11.76
C GLN A 113 -11.05 -8.63 11.14
N PHE A 114 -9.87 -7.99 11.08
CA PHE A 114 -9.70 -6.69 10.43
C PHE A 114 -9.93 -6.79 8.91
N ALA A 115 -9.41 -7.82 8.26
CA ALA A 115 -9.69 -8.08 6.85
C ALA A 115 -11.18 -8.39 6.61
N ASP A 116 -11.82 -9.12 7.54
CA ASP A 116 -13.24 -9.46 7.42
C ASP A 116 -14.16 -8.24 7.51
N VAL A 117 -13.95 -7.36 8.49
CA VAL A 117 -14.79 -6.17 8.68
C VAL A 117 -14.65 -5.17 7.53
N LEU A 118 -13.53 -5.17 6.84
CA LEU A 118 -13.29 -4.36 5.64
C LEU A 118 -13.78 -5.03 4.34
N GLY A 119 -14.40 -6.21 4.44
CA GLY A 119 -14.95 -6.93 3.30
C GLY A 119 -13.88 -7.48 2.33
N VAL A 120 -12.64 -7.66 2.77
CA VAL A 120 -11.57 -8.25 1.95
C VAL A 120 -11.88 -9.72 1.72
N ARG A 121 -12.12 -10.13 0.46
CA ARG A 121 -12.52 -11.50 0.09
C ARG A 121 -11.56 -12.18 -0.89
N SER A 122 -10.62 -11.45 -1.43
CA SER A 122 -9.61 -11.94 -2.38
C SER A 122 -8.28 -11.23 -2.19
N TYR A 123 -7.22 -11.82 -2.73
CA TYR A 123 -5.87 -11.26 -2.63
C TYR A 123 -5.20 -11.19 -4.01
N PRO A 124 -4.41 -10.12 -4.27
CA PRO A 124 -4.25 -8.94 -3.42
C PRO A 124 -5.51 -8.06 -3.42
N THR A 125 -5.73 -7.31 -2.34
CA THR A 125 -6.72 -6.22 -2.28
C THR A 125 -6.06 -4.99 -1.66
N MET A 126 -6.23 -3.84 -2.29
CA MET A 126 -5.84 -2.55 -1.73
C MET A 126 -7.05 -1.89 -1.09
N VAL A 127 -6.89 -1.41 0.14
CA VAL A 127 -7.92 -0.65 0.86
C VAL A 127 -7.35 0.71 1.20
N PHE A 128 -8.17 1.75 1.00
CA PHE A 128 -7.77 3.14 1.23
C PHE A 128 -8.61 3.78 2.32
N PHE A 129 -7.93 4.53 3.19
CA PHE A 129 -8.56 5.34 4.22
C PHE A 129 -8.17 6.81 4.05
N ASP A 130 -9.09 7.70 4.41
CA ASP A 130 -8.84 9.14 4.45
C ASP A 130 -7.93 9.54 5.63
N GLU A 131 -7.64 10.83 5.77
CA GLU A 131 -6.77 11.41 6.82
C GLU A 131 -7.36 11.29 8.24
N LYS A 132 -8.60 10.81 8.36
CA LYS A 132 -9.31 10.56 9.63
C LYS A 132 -9.57 9.09 9.88
N ALA A 133 -8.90 8.21 9.11
CA ALA A 133 -9.09 6.77 9.11
C ALA A 133 -10.51 6.31 8.75
N ASN A 134 -11.30 7.10 8.01
CA ASN A 134 -12.54 6.62 7.42
C ASN A 134 -12.23 5.83 6.15
N LEU A 135 -12.94 4.73 5.95
CA LEU A 135 -12.82 3.92 4.74
C LEU A 135 -13.26 4.72 3.51
N ILE A 136 -12.39 4.85 2.52
CA ILE A 136 -12.71 5.44 1.21
C ILE A 136 -13.29 4.36 0.29
N THR A 137 -12.46 3.36 -0.03
CA THR A 137 -12.82 2.31 -0.98
C THR A 137 -11.82 1.14 -0.92
N SER A 138 -12.13 0.07 -1.64
CA SER A 138 -11.23 -1.07 -1.85
C SER A 138 -11.14 -1.44 -3.33
N PHE A 139 -9.95 -1.84 -3.77
CA PHE A 139 -9.69 -2.31 -5.13
C PHE A 139 -9.09 -3.72 -5.07
N PRO A 140 -9.85 -4.76 -5.40
CA PRO A 140 -9.34 -6.12 -5.46
C PRO A 140 -8.54 -6.37 -6.74
N GLY A 141 -7.60 -7.32 -6.63
CA GLY A 141 -6.85 -7.88 -7.75
C GLY A 141 -5.51 -7.21 -8.01
N TYR A 142 -4.68 -7.98 -8.74
CA TYR A 142 -3.36 -7.55 -9.20
C TYR A 142 -3.46 -6.39 -10.18
N ARG A 143 -2.53 -5.43 -10.08
CA ARG A 143 -2.36 -4.33 -11.04
C ARG A 143 -0.89 -4.19 -11.39
N LYS A 144 -0.58 -4.02 -12.69
CA LYS A 144 0.72 -3.58 -13.17
C LYS A 144 0.99 -2.14 -12.72
N PRO A 145 2.24 -1.63 -12.75
CA PRO A 145 2.55 -0.27 -12.31
C PRO A 145 1.67 0.79 -12.97
N LYS A 146 1.58 0.79 -14.30
CA LYS A 146 0.78 1.75 -15.06
C LYS A 146 -0.73 1.64 -14.80
N GLU A 147 -1.21 0.42 -14.52
CA GLU A 147 -2.61 0.20 -14.16
C GLU A 147 -2.92 0.67 -12.73
N LEU A 148 -1.95 0.60 -11.81
CA LEU A 148 -2.13 1.02 -10.43
C LEU A 148 -2.11 2.55 -10.28
N GLU A 149 -1.32 3.23 -11.09
CA GLU A 149 -1.08 4.67 -10.99
C GLU A 149 -2.36 5.52 -10.89
N PRO A 150 -3.36 5.37 -11.78
CA PRO A 150 -4.58 6.17 -11.70
C PRO A 150 -5.41 5.90 -10.43
N TYR A 151 -5.37 4.68 -9.87
CA TYR A 151 -6.02 4.38 -8.60
C TYR A 151 -5.36 5.11 -7.43
N LEU A 152 -4.02 5.15 -7.41
CA LEU A 152 -3.28 5.92 -6.41
C LEU A 152 -3.58 7.42 -6.56
N ALA A 153 -3.56 7.92 -7.78
CA ALA A 153 -3.74 9.35 -8.07
C ALA A 153 -5.15 9.83 -7.69
N VAL A 154 -6.18 9.11 -8.07
CA VAL A 154 -7.57 9.50 -7.78
C VAL A 154 -7.83 9.59 -6.27
N ILE A 155 -7.20 8.73 -5.48
CA ILE A 155 -7.32 8.74 -4.02
C ILE A 155 -6.48 9.87 -3.42
N ALA A 156 -5.21 10.00 -3.83
CA ALA A 156 -4.30 10.99 -3.27
C ALA A 156 -4.77 12.45 -3.49
N THR A 157 -5.41 12.70 -4.63
CA THR A 157 -5.88 14.05 -5.02
C THR A 157 -7.35 14.35 -4.67
N ASP A 158 -8.03 13.46 -3.95
CA ASP A 158 -9.46 13.53 -3.63
C ASP A 158 -10.42 13.56 -4.84
N GLU A 159 -9.91 13.30 -6.05
CA GLU A 159 -10.73 13.20 -7.26
C GLU A 159 -11.79 12.10 -7.18
N TYR A 160 -11.57 11.05 -6.34
CA TYR A 160 -12.57 10.01 -6.08
C TYR A 160 -13.92 10.59 -5.61
N GLN A 161 -13.93 11.75 -4.97
CA GLN A 161 -15.15 12.40 -4.51
C GLN A 161 -16.05 12.89 -5.68
N LYS A 162 -15.47 13.07 -6.86
CA LYS A 162 -16.17 13.48 -8.09
C LYS A 162 -16.66 12.29 -8.91
N ILE A 163 -16.13 11.09 -8.67
CA ILE A 163 -16.47 9.87 -9.39
C ILE A 163 -17.69 9.23 -8.72
N ARG A 164 -18.83 9.30 -9.39
CA ARG A 164 -20.11 8.77 -8.89
C ARG A 164 -20.61 7.59 -9.69
N THR A 165 -20.17 7.46 -10.95
CA THR A 165 -20.63 6.47 -11.90
C THR A 165 -19.46 5.75 -12.56
N GLN A 166 -19.74 4.63 -13.20
CA GLN A 166 -18.77 3.94 -14.04
C GLN A 166 -18.27 4.83 -15.19
N GLU A 167 -19.17 5.66 -15.76
CA GLU A 167 -18.83 6.60 -16.85
C GLU A 167 -17.82 7.67 -16.36
N ASP A 168 -17.99 8.20 -15.14
CA ASP A 168 -17.03 9.14 -14.56
C ASP A 168 -15.64 8.51 -14.43
N TRP A 169 -15.60 7.24 -13.98
CA TRP A 169 -14.35 6.49 -13.87
C TRP A 169 -13.69 6.27 -15.23
N GLU A 170 -14.44 5.83 -16.22
CA GLU A 170 -13.93 5.62 -17.59
C GLU A 170 -13.40 6.92 -18.20
N LYS A 171 -14.11 8.04 -17.99
CA LYS A 171 -13.66 9.37 -18.41
C LYS A 171 -12.39 9.79 -17.70
N TYR A 172 -12.28 9.52 -16.38
CA TYR A 172 -11.07 9.80 -15.60
C TYR A 172 -9.88 9.01 -16.15
N ILE A 173 -10.01 7.69 -16.32
CA ILE A 173 -8.96 6.81 -16.86
C ILE A 173 -8.55 7.23 -18.28
N LYS A 174 -9.52 7.51 -19.15
CA LYS A 174 -9.24 7.93 -20.53
C LYS A 174 -8.40 9.20 -20.63
N ASN A 175 -8.59 10.13 -19.70
CA ASN A 175 -7.88 11.41 -19.67
C ASN A 175 -6.68 11.42 -18.72
N PHE A 176 -6.36 10.28 -18.09
CA PHE A 176 -5.28 10.21 -17.12
C PHE A 176 -3.92 10.32 -17.80
N ASN A 177 -3.08 11.24 -17.31
CA ASN A 177 -1.73 11.44 -17.81
C ASN A 177 -0.74 10.62 -16.98
N HIS A 178 -0.33 9.46 -17.52
CA HIS A 178 0.59 8.56 -16.87
C HIS A 178 2.00 9.15 -16.72
N GLN A 179 2.56 9.04 -15.52
CA GLN A 179 3.97 9.32 -15.22
C GLN A 179 4.80 8.03 -15.22
N VAL A 180 4.15 6.89 -14.89
CA VAL A 180 4.77 5.57 -14.89
C VAL A 180 5.11 5.16 -16.33
N LYS A 181 6.40 4.91 -16.57
CA LYS A 181 6.92 4.37 -17.84
C LYS A 181 6.81 2.83 -17.83
N GLU A 182 6.59 2.24 -19.00
CA GLU A 182 6.63 0.78 -19.18
C GLU A 182 8.06 0.26 -19.18
#